data_3bb46ef5a48623825f2f20fb0fa850fa
#
_entry.id   3bb46ef5a48623825f2f20fb0fa850fa
#
_cell.length_a   1.000
_cell.length_b   1.000
_cell.length_c   1.000
_cell.angle_alpha   90.00
_cell.angle_beta   90.00
_cell.angle_gamma   90.00
#
_symmetry.space_group_name_H-M   'P 1'
#
loop_
_entity.id
_entity.type
_entity.pdbx_description
1 polymer ?
#
loop_
_entity_poly.entity_id
_entity_poly.type
_entity_poly.pdbx_seq_one_letter_code
_entity_poly.pdbx_strand_id
1 'polypeptide(L)'
;IVDNDPVKLHKLEEEADIKTILGGASFPNILVNAGINDADMVVAVTGSDETNLVSCMISKVLNESVKTIARVREISYLKGKTKKAMESGEIPVDIHISPEQLITDHIEGLIEVPGSLQVMEFGQGKLNLVAVKAVDGGPMIGHEIGDLKKHMPKVDSRVAAIFRDGQSIIPTGQTTIRAGDEVF
;
A
#
# COMPACT_ATOMS: atom_id res chain seq x y z
N ILE A 1 -6.68 -18.48 9.98
CA ILE A 1 -7.61 -17.72 9.11
C ILE A 1 -9.03 -17.98 9.57
N VAL A 2 -9.88 -16.94 9.59
CA VAL A 2 -11.30 -17.03 9.91
C VAL A 2 -12.10 -16.67 8.66
N ASP A 3 -13.02 -17.51 8.24
CA ASP A 3 -13.98 -17.25 7.16
C ASP A 3 -15.31 -17.97 7.46
N ASN A 4 -16.40 -17.51 6.89
CA ASN A 4 -17.72 -18.16 6.99
C ASN A 4 -17.98 -19.13 5.83
N ASP A 5 -17.07 -19.26 4.90
CA ASP A 5 -17.15 -20.16 3.74
C ASP A 5 -16.25 -21.39 3.96
N PRO A 6 -16.84 -22.57 4.24
CA PRO A 6 -16.05 -23.79 4.49
C PRO A 6 -15.28 -24.28 3.27
N VAL A 7 -15.74 -23.96 2.04
CA VAL A 7 -15.05 -24.38 0.81
C VAL A 7 -13.75 -23.62 0.63
N LYS A 8 -13.78 -22.31 0.92
CA LYS A 8 -12.56 -21.51 0.89
C LYS A 8 -11.54 -21.93 1.94
N LEU A 9 -12.02 -22.23 3.16
CA LEU A 9 -11.15 -22.68 4.24
C LEU A 9 -10.48 -24.01 3.88
N HIS A 10 -11.23 -24.96 3.36
CA HIS A 10 -10.68 -26.26 2.95
C HIS A 10 -9.61 -26.13 1.86
N LYS A 11 -9.87 -25.28 0.85
CA LYS A 11 -8.88 -25.01 -0.19
C LYS A 11 -7.59 -24.39 0.36
N LEU A 12 -7.69 -23.49 1.31
CA LEU A 12 -6.52 -22.85 1.94
C LEU A 12 -5.71 -23.85 2.78
N GLU A 13 -6.36 -24.82 3.45
CA GLU A 13 -5.68 -25.89 4.19
C GLU A 13 -4.89 -26.83 3.26
N GLU A 14 -5.37 -27.03 2.03
CA GLU A 14 -4.65 -27.84 1.02
C GLU A 14 -3.43 -27.11 0.46
N GLU A 15 -3.48 -25.76 0.40
CA GLU A 15 -2.43 -24.95 -0.21
C GLU A 15 -1.34 -24.50 0.80
N ALA A 16 -1.66 -24.44 2.09
CA ALA A 16 -0.76 -23.89 3.11
C ALA A 16 -0.97 -24.55 4.48
N ASP A 17 0.11 -24.64 5.26
CA ASP A 17 0.08 -25.09 6.66
C ASP A 17 -0.43 -23.93 7.56
N ILE A 18 -1.75 -23.80 7.63
CA ILE A 18 -2.44 -22.73 8.36
C ILE A 18 -3.60 -23.30 9.19
N LYS A 19 -3.85 -22.68 10.34
CA LYS A 19 -5.05 -22.95 11.14
C LYS A 19 -6.23 -22.20 10.56
N THR A 20 -7.33 -22.90 10.26
CA THR A 20 -8.59 -22.32 9.82
C THR A 20 -9.68 -22.44 10.88
N ILE A 21 -10.57 -21.46 10.93
CA ILE A 21 -11.73 -21.45 11.82
C ILE A 21 -12.96 -21.01 11.01
N LEU A 22 -13.96 -21.88 10.98
CA LEU A 22 -15.25 -21.58 10.36
C LEU A 22 -16.07 -20.72 11.31
N GLY A 23 -16.42 -19.51 10.88
CA GLY A 23 -17.30 -18.63 11.65
C GLY A 23 -17.20 -17.18 11.27
N GLY A 24 -18.05 -16.36 11.91
CA GLY A 24 -18.05 -14.91 11.71
C GLY A 24 -16.89 -14.24 12.44
N ALA A 25 -16.08 -13.50 11.72
CA ALA A 25 -14.87 -12.86 12.26
C ALA A 25 -15.17 -11.76 13.32
N SER A 26 -16.41 -11.28 13.43
CA SER A 26 -16.83 -10.31 14.45
C SER A 26 -17.28 -10.96 15.77
N PHE A 27 -17.32 -12.31 15.87
CA PHE A 27 -17.74 -13.00 17.08
C PHE A 27 -16.56 -13.25 18.02
N PRO A 28 -16.63 -12.81 19.30
CA PRO A 28 -15.53 -12.95 20.26
C PRO A 28 -15.04 -14.39 20.46
N ASN A 29 -15.96 -15.36 20.54
CA ASN A 29 -15.62 -16.77 20.71
C ASN A 29 -14.86 -17.34 19.50
N ILE A 30 -15.17 -16.88 18.30
CA ILE A 30 -14.48 -17.27 17.05
C ILE A 30 -13.05 -16.70 17.05
N LEU A 31 -12.87 -15.43 17.45
CA LEU A 31 -11.56 -14.81 17.56
C LEU A 31 -10.71 -15.49 18.63
N VAL A 32 -11.30 -15.86 19.80
CA VAL A 32 -10.58 -16.62 20.84
C VAL A 32 -10.12 -17.99 20.32
N ASN A 33 -11.00 -18.72 19.61
CA ASN A 33 -10.65 -20.01 19.01
C ASN A 33 -9.56 -19.87 17.92
N ALA A 34 -9.53 -18.73 17.24
CA ALA A 34 -8.51 -18.40 16.27
C ALA A 34 -7.14 -18.04 16.90
N GLY A 35 -7.09 -17.78 18.20
CA GLY A 35 -5.86 -17.49 18.94
C GLY A 35 -5.59 -16.00 19.12
N ILE A 36 -6.61 -15.17 19.21
CA ILE A 36 -6.45 -13.71 19.34
C ILE A 36 -5.63 -13.29 20.55
N ASN A 37 -5.69 -14.07 21.65
CA ASN A 37 -4.99 -13.72 22.88
C ASN A 37 -3.47 -13.66 22.73
N ASP A 38 -2.93 -14.43 21.80
CA ASP A 38 -1.49 -14.56 21.52
C ASP A 38 -1.10 -13.96 20.15
N ALA A 39 -2.04 -13.27 19.49
CA ALA A 39 -1.81 -12.71 18.16
C ALA A 39 -1.08 -11.36 18.23
N ASP A 40 -0.06 -11.19 17.40
CA ASP A 40 0.64 -9.91 17.21
C ASP A 40 -0.16 -8.97 16.30
N MET A 41 -0.93 -9.51 15.35
CA MET A 41 -1.64 -8.73 14.34
C MET A 41 -2.94 -9.40 13.91
N VAL A 42 -3.97 -8.57 13.66
CA VAL A 42 -5.23 -8.95 13.02
C VAL A 42 -5.39 -8.17 11.73
N VAL A 43 -5.67 -8.89 10.64
CA VAL A 43 -5.96 -8.30 9.33
C VAL A 43 -7.40 -8.65 8.94
N ALA A 44 -8.31 -7.68 9.08
CA ALA A 44 -9.72 -7.84 8.79
C ALA A 44 -10.04 -7.35 7.38
N VAL A 45 -10.22 -8.27 6.44
CA VAL A 45 -10.41 -8.00 5.00
C VAL A 45 -11.63 -8.72 4.42
N THR A 46 -12.68 -8.88 5.23
CA THR A 46 -13.94 -9.51 4.81
C THR A 46 -14.68 -8.66 3.78
N GLY A 47 -15.78 -9.17 3.23
CA GLY A 47 -16.65 -8.44 2.30
C GLY A 47 -17.43 -7.26 2.92
N SER A 48 -17.45 -7.07 4.25
CA SER A 48 -18.20 -6.03 4.96
C SER A 48 -17.26 -5.16 5.80
N ASP A 49 -17.33 -3.85 5.60
CA ASP A 49 -16.56 -2.85 6.36
C ASP A 49 -16.96 -2.89 7.85
N GLU A 50 -18.25 -3.05 8.14
CA GLU A 50 -18.76 -3.17 9.51
C GLU A 50 -18.17 -4.40 10.21
N THR A 51 -18.13 -5.54 9.53
CA THR A 51 -17.50 -6.75 10.07
C THR A 51 -16.02 -6.52 10.33
N ASN A 52 -15.31 -5.86 9.43
CA ASN A 52 -13.88 -5.57 9.56
C ASN A 52 -13.62 -4.65 10.76
N LEU A 53 -14.40 -3.57 10.90
CA LEU A 53 -14.28 -2.63 12.02
C LEU A 53 -14.59 -3.31 13.36
N VAL A 54 -15.71 -4.06 13.42
CA VAL A 54 -16.11 -4.77 14.65
C VAL A 54 -15.08 -5.85 15.01
N SER A 55 -14.54 -6.58 14.05
CA SER A 55 -13.50 -7.58 14.29
C SER A 55 -12.26 -6.94 14.93
N CYS A 56 -11.80 -5.79 14.42
CA CYS A 56 -10.69 -5.05 15.00
C CYS A 56 -11.00 -4.55 16.42
N MET A 57 -12.20 -3.99 16.63
CA MET A 57 -12.63 -3.52 17.96
C MET A 57 -12.64 -4.66 18.99
N ILE A 58 -13.25 -5.79 18.67
CA ILE A 58 -13.29 -6.96 19.57
C ILE A 58 -11.90 -7.52 19.81
N SER A 59 -11.06 -7.54 18.77
CA SER A 59 -9.68 -7.99 18.90
C SER A 59 -8.89 -7.14 19.90
N LYS A 60 -9.02 -5.82 19.85
CA LYS A 60 -8.40 -4.92 20.83
C LYS A 60 -8.94 -5.09 22.26
N VAL A 61 -10.22 -5.42 22.42
CA VAL A 61 -10.80 -5.73 23.73
C VAL A 61 -10.24 -7.03 24.32
N LEU A 62 -10.01 -8.03 23.46
CA LEU A 62 -9.49 -9.34 23.87
C LEU A 62 -7.95 -9.34 24.05
N ASN A 63 -7.25 -8.52 23.27
CA ASN A 63 -5.79 -8.37 23.32
C ASN A 63 -5.44 -6.91 23.01
N GLU A 64 -5.16 -6.10 24.02
CA GLU A 64 -4.85 -4.67 23.87
C GLU A 64 -3.61 -4.39 23.03
N SER A 65 -2.65 -5.32 23.04
CA SER A 65 -1.37 -5.17 22.33
C SER A 65 -1.44 -5.52 20.84
N VAL A 66 -2.50 -6.22 20.40
CA VAL A 66 -2.63 -6.65 19.01
C VAL A 66 -2.68 -5.47 18.06
N LYS A 67 -1.93 -5.53 16.96
CA LYS A 67 -2.05 -4.57 15.86
C LYS A 67 -3.23 -4.92 14.98
N THR A 68 -4.05 -3.92 14.63
CA THR A 68 -5.26 -4.12 13.84
C THR A 68 -5.20 -3.41 12.49
N ILE A 69 -5.51 -4.15 11.44
CA ILE A 69 -5.61 -3.63 10.08
C ILE A 69 -7.01 -3.94 9.57
N ALA A 70 -7.76 -2.94 9.13
CA ALA A 70 -9.11 -3.12 8.57
C ALA A 70 -9.17 -2.66 7.12
N ARG A 71 -9.79 -3.45 6.25
CA ARG A 71 -10.23 -2.96 4.95
C ARG A 71 -11.52 -2.16 5.13
N VAL A 72 -11.50 -0.89 4.70
CA VAL A 72 -12.64 0.03 4.74
C VAL A 72 -12.79 0.67 3.37
N ARG A 73 -13.88 0.36 2.67
CA ARG A 73 -14.16 0.84 1.31
C ARG A 73 -15.09 2.03 1.29
N GLU A 74 -16.04 2.05 2.23
CA GLU A 74 -17.03 3.12 2.31
C GLU A 74 -16.36 4.42 2.78
N ILE A 75 -16.29 5.39 1.89
CA ILE A 75 -15.57 6.65 2.09
C ILE A 75 -16.12 7.50 3.24
N SER A 76 -17.38 7.29 3.65
CA SER A 76 -18.00 7.99 4.77
C SER A 76 -17.32 7.68 6.11
N TYR A 77 -16.73 6.48 6.26
CA TYR A 77 -15.91 6.13 7.42
C TYR A 77 -14.59 6.90 7.45
N LEU A 78 -14.06 7.25 6.29
CA LEU A 78 -12.74 7.87 6.11
C LEU A 78 -12.80 9.41 6.06
N LYS A 79 -13.96 10.01 6.37
CA LYS A 79 -14.17 11.46 6.33
C LYS A 79 -14.76 12.01 7.64
N GLY A 80 -14.55 13.31 7.86
CA GLY A 80 -15.20 14.07 8.92
C GLY A 80 -14.90 13.56 10.33
N LYS A 81 -15.95 13.38 11.14
CA LYS A 81 -15.83 12.95 12.54
C LYS A 81 -15.37 11.50 12.68
N THR A 82 -15.79 10.62 11.76
CA THR A 82 -15.43 9.20 11.78
C THR A 82 -13.94 9.01 11.55
N LYS A 83 -13.35 9.75 10.58
CA LYS A 83 -11.90 9.74 10.38
C LYS A 83 -11.15 10.18 11.65
N LYS A 84 -11.61 11.26 12.29
CA LYS A 84 -11.01 11.74 13.54
C LYS A 84 -11.10 10.71 14.66
N ALA A 85 -12.22 9.99 14.76
CA ALA A 85 -12.41 8.94 15.75
C ALA A 85 -11.46 7.74 15.52
N MET A 86 -11.13 7.41 14.25
CA MET A 86 -10.09 6.43 13.95
C MET A 86 -8.69 6.95 14.32
N GLU A 87 -8.38 8.19 13.95
CA GLU A 87 -7.08 8.80 14.24
C GLU A 87 -6.85 9.01 15.75
N SER A 88 -7.91 9.27 16.54
CA SER A 88 -7.84 9.41 18.01
C SER A 88 -7.85 8.08 18.77
N GLY A 89 -8.12 6.95 18.08
CA GLY A 89 -8.25 5.64 18.71
C GLY A 89 -9.61 5.35 19.35
N GLU A 90 -10.60 6.25 19.21
CA GLU A 90 -11.98 5.99 19.65
C GLU A 90 -12.60 4.81 18.88
N ILE A 91 -12.25 4.68 17.60
CA ILE A 91 -12.44 3.47 16.80
C ILE A 91 -11.08 2.78 16.72
N PRO A 92 -10.87 1.67 17.45
CA PRO A 92 -9.55 1.09 17.64
C PRO A 92 -9.09 0.25 16.44
N VAL A 93 -8.79 0.94 15.33
CA VAL A 93 -8.18 0.39 14.12
C VAL A 93 -6.86 1.12 13.89
N ASP A 94 -5.76 0.41 14.00
CA ASP A 94 -4.42 1.02 13.88
C ASP A 94 -4.11 1.44 12.44
N ILE A 95 -4.54 0.63 11.47
CA ILE A 95 -4.34 0.89 10.03
C ILE A 95 -5.63 0.56 9.29
N HIS A 96 -6.10 1.48 8.47
CA HIS A 96 -7.17 1.20 7.51
C HIS A 96 -6.62 1.18 6.09
N ILE A 97 -7.14 0.28 5.26
CA ILE A 97 -6.79 0.13 3.85
C ILE A 97 -8.06 0.27 3.02
N SER A 98 -8.06 1.22 2.10
CA SER A 98 -9.08 1.36 1.05
C SER A 98 -8.43 1.10 -0.30
N PRO A 99 -8.59 -0.09 -0.89
CA PRO A 99 -8.01 -0.42 -2.19
C PRO A 99 -8.47 0.53 -3.29
N GLU A 100 -9.73 0.95 -3.24
CA GLU A 100 -10.32 1.87 -4.21
C GLU A 100 -9.66 3.26 -4.15
N GLN A 101 -9.39 3.76 -2.93
CA GLN A 101 -8.70 5.04 -2.76
C GLN A 101 -7.24 4.96 -3.22
N LEU A 102 -6.54 3.87 -2.89
CA LEU A 102 -5.17 3.66 -3.33
C LEU A 102 -5.04 3.65 -4.85
N ILE A 103 -6.01 3.03 -5.55
CA ILE A 103 -6.04 3.03 -7.03
C ILE A 103 -6.33 4.44 -7.55
N THR A 104 -7.26 5.16 -6.93
CA THR A 104 -7.60 6.54 -7.31
C THR A 104 -6.40 7.46 -7.16
N ASP A 105 -5.73 7.42 -6.02
CA ASP A 105 -4.54 8.23 -5.73
C ASP A 105 -3.41 7.90 -6.73
N HIS A 106 -3.25 6.62 -7.06
CA HIS A 106 -2.27 6.19 -8.08
C HIS A 106 -2.60 6.77 -9.47
N ILE A 107 -3.86 6.70 -9.90
CA ILE A 107 -4.31 7.26 -11.19
C ILE A 107 -4.14 8.78 -11.20
N GLU A 108 -4.51 9.47 -10.11
CA GLU A 108 -4.32 10.92 -9.97
C GLU A 108 -2.84 11.30 -10.15
N GLY A 109 -1.94 10.60 -9.48
CA GLY A 109 -0.49 10.80 -9.63
C GLY A 109 0.00 10.63 -11.08
N LEU A 110 -0.51 9.63 -11.82
CA LEU A 110 -0.17 9.43 -13.22
C LEU A 110 -0.71 10.55 -14.14
N ILE A 111 -1.85 11.13 -13.80
CA ILE A 111 -2.44 12.27 -14.53
C ILE A 111 -1.65 13.55 -14.26
N GLU A 112 -1.24 13.78 -13.01
CA GLU A 112 -0.45 14.96 -12.62
C GLU A 112 0.95 14.97 -13.22
N VAL A 113 1.53 13.78 -13.44
CA VAL A 113 2.86 13.63 -14.07
C VAL A 113 2.74 12.83 -15.38
N PRO A 114 2.35 13.47 -16.48
CA PRO A 114 2.18 12.80 -17.76
C PRO A 114 3.45 12.11 -18.25
N GLY A 115 3.30 10.85 -18.65
CA GLY A 115 4.41 10.02 -19.13
C GLY A 115 5.14 9.25 -18.00
N SER A 116 4.73 9.41 -16.74
CA SER A 116 5.22 8.56 -15.67
C SER A 116 4.63 7.15 -15.77
N LEU A 117 5.42 6.16 -15.36
CA LEU A 117 4.96 4.79 -15.14
C LEU A 117 4.38 4.62 -13.75
N GLN A 118 4.94 5.36 -12.79
CA GLN A 118 4.55 5.32 -11.39
C GLN A 118 4.93 6.62 -10.70
N VAL A 119 4.08 7.06 -9.78
CA VAL A 119 4.34 8.17 -8.87
C VAL A 119 4.09 7.68 -7.44
N MET A 120 5.06 7.84 -6.57
CA MET A 120 4.95 7.50 -5.15
C MET A 120 5.30 8.69 -4.28
N GLU A 121 4.42 9.05 -3.38
CA GLU A 121 4.65 10.12 -2.42
C GLU A 121 5.28 9.60 -1.13
N PHE A 122 6.22 10.36 -0.60
CA PHE A 122 6.86 10.11 0.69
C PHE A 122 6.82 11.36 1.58
N GLY A 123 6.85 11.13 2.89
CA GLY A 123 6.93 12.21 3.86
C GLY A 123 5.76 13.20 3.80
N GLN A 124 4.54 12.69 3.58
CA GLN A 124 3.32 13.50 3.48
C GLN A 124 3.37 14.50 2.30
N GLY A 125 3.75 14.02 1.12
CA GLY A 125 3.81 14.83 -0.10
C GLY A 125 5.06 15.72 -0.22
N LYS A 126 6.04 15.60 0.68
CA LYS A 126 7.28 16.41 0.63
C LYS A 126 8.30 15.89 -0.38
N LEU A 127 8.20 14.63 -0.76
CA LEU A 127 9.09 13.97 -1.70
C LEU A 127 8.27 13.05 -2.60
N ASN A 128 8.49 13.16 -3.90
CA ASN A 128 7.89 12.28 -4.89
C ASN A 128 8.97 11.43 -5.57
N LEU A 129 8.78 10.12 -5.61
CA LEU A 129 9.56 9.22 -6.45
C LEU A 129 8.74 8.95 -7.72
N VAL A 130 9.29 9.35 -8.85
CA VAL A 130 8.63 9.23 -10.16
C VAL A 130 9.41 8.25 -11.01
N ALA A 131 8.75 7.20 -11.50
CA ALA A 131 9.31 6.30 -12.49
C ALA A 131 8.89 6.76 -13.90
N VAL A 132 9.84 6.96 -14.79
CA VAL A 132 9.60 7.30 -16.19
C VAL A 132 10.33 6.34 -17.12
N LYS A 133 9.74 6.02 -18.25
CA LYS A 133 10.43 5.27 -19.30
C LYS A 133 11.14 6.22 -20.25
N ALA A 134 12.43 6.04 -20.41
CA ALA A 134 13.22 6.80 -21.36
C ALA A 134 12.86 6.33 -22.79
N VAL A 135 12.19 7.21 -23.54
CA VAL A 135 11.79 6.94 -24.94
C VAL A 135 12.79 7.54 -25.92
N ASP A 136 12.95 6.91 -27.07
CA ASP A 136 13.86 7.39 -28.09
C ASP A 136 13.48 8.80 -28.55
N GLY A 137 14.51 9.67 -28.74
CA GLY A 137 14.29 11.09 -29.01
C GLY A 137 13.89 11.95 -27.81
N GLY A 138 13.78 11.36 -26.62
CA GLY A 138 13.51 12.12 -25.38
C GLY A 138 14.69 13.00 -24.97
N PRO A 139 14.41 14.12 -24.24
CA PRO A 139 15.41 15.16 -23.94
C PRO A 139 16.57 14.69 -23.05
N MET A 140 16.42 13.53 -22.41
CA MET A 140 17.41 12.96 -21.48
C MET A 140 18.29 11.89 -22.12
N ILE A 141 17.92 11.41 -23.34
CA ILE A 141 18.65 10.32 -24.01
C ILE A 141 20.02 10.79 -24.45
N GLY A 142 21.04 9.99 -24.13
CA GLY A 142 22.44 10.27 -24.51
C GLY A 142 23.15 11.31 -23.65
N HIS A 143 22.46 11.90 -22.67
CA HIS A 143 23.06 12.88 -21.75
C HIS A 143 23.48 12.23 -20.43
N GLU A 144 24.56 12.74 -19.86
CA GLU A 144 24.98 12.34 -18.52
C GLU A 144 24.02 12.92 -17.46
N ILE A 145 23.77 12.14 -16.40
CA ILE A 145 22.89 12.56 -15.30
C ILE A 145 23.40 13.85 -14.63
N GLY A 146 24.70 14.06 -14.59
CA GLY A 146 25.31 15.29 -14.06
C GLY A 146 24.86 16.57 -14.78
N ASP A 147 24.43 16.44 -16.03
CA ASP A 147 23.96 17.57 -16.85
C ASP A 147 22.45 17.81 -16.77
N LEU A 148 21.74 17.02 -15.98
CA LEU A 148 20.28 17.12 -15.80
C LEU A 148 19.81 18.53 -15.44
N LYS A 149 20.50 19.20 -14.52
CA LYS A 149 20.18 20.58 -14.13
C LYS A 149 20.32 21.60 -15.27
N LYS A 150 21.16 21.33 -16.27
CA LYS A 150 21.31 22.18 -17.45
C LYS A 150 20.10 22.07 -18.38
N HIS A 151 19.54 20.84 -18.49
CA HIS A 151 18.41 20.54 -19.37
C HIS A 151 17.06 20.79 -18.70
N MET A 152 16.98 20.64 -17.35
CA MET A 152 15.77 20.87 -16.56
C MET A 152 16.01 21.78 -15.36
N PRO A 153 16.33 23.07 -15.57
CA PRO A 153 16.78 23.97 -14.49
C PRO A 153 15.68 24.30 -13.46
N LYS A 154 14.41 24.08 -13.80
CA LYS A 154 13.28 24.39 -12.94
C LYS A 154 12.84 23.22 -12.04
N VAL A 155 13.42 22.05 -12.21
CA VAL A 155 13.03 20.84 -11.47
C VAL A 155 14.18 20.46 -10.51
N ASP A 156 13.90 20.50 -9.22
CA ASP A 156 14.85 19.99 -8.22
C ASP A 156 14.66 18.47 -8.10
N SER A 157 15.36 17.75 -8.95
CA SER A 157 15.26 16.30 -9.04
C SER A 157 16.62 15.62 -9.03
N ARG A 158 16.65 14.37 -8.59
CA ARG A 158 17.81 13.49 -8.66
C ARG A 158 17.37 12.14 -9.21
N VAL A 159 18.16 11.55 -10.09
CA VAL A 159 17.99 10.16 -10.48
C VAL A 159 18.50 9.28 -9.35
N ALA A 160 17.60 8.51 -8.76
CA ALA A 160 17.90 7.62 -7.63
C ALA A 160 18.33 6.23 -8.12
N ALA A 161 17.72 5.73 -9.19
CA ALA A 161 18.01 4.42 -9.77
C ALA A 161 17.66 4.40 -11.27
N ILE A 162 18.28 3.47 -12.00
CA ILE A 162 17.93 3.14 -13.38
C ILE A 162 17.73 1.63 -13.46
N PHE A 163 16.65 1.20 -14.08
CA PHE A 163 16.44 -0.19 -14.46
C PHE A 163 16.68 -0.33 -15.96
N ARG A 164 17.65 -1.17 -16.34
CA ARG A 164 18.06 -1.42 -17.72
C ARG A 164 18.19 -2.92 -17.94
N ASP A 165 17.46 -3.45 -18.91
CA ASP A 165 17.51 -4.88 -19.28
C ASP A 165 17.32 -5.83 -18.06
N GLY A 166 16.42 -5.46 -17.14
CA GLY A 166 16.15 -6.23 -15.93
C GLY A 166 17.19 -6.09 -14.82
N GLN A 167 18.18 -5.20 -14.96
CA GLN A 167 19.21 -4.94 -13.95
C GLN A 167 19.06 -3.55 -13.34
N SER A 168 19.22 -3.47 -12.02
CA SER A 168 19.25 -2.20 -11.31
C SER A 168 20.65 -1.57 -11.38
N ILE A 169 20.70 -0.29 -11.69
CA ILE A 169 21.92 0.52 -11.76
C ILE A 169 21.77 1.66 -10.75
N ILE A 170 22.73 1.78 -9.84
CA ILE A 170 22.86 2.98 -9.00
C ILE A 170 23.65 4.00 -9.83
N PRO A 171 23.01 5.11 -10.25
CA PRO A 171 23.65 6.02 -11.19
C PRO A 171 24.70 6.91 -10.51
N THR A 172 25.69 7.29 -11.29
CA THR A 172 26.64 8.36 -10.97
C THR A 172 26.41 9.56 -11.89
N GLY A 173 27.06 10.69 -11.63
CA GLY A 173 26.97 11.87 -12.51
C GLY A 173 27.36 11.60 -13.97
N GLN A 174 28.22 10.60 -14.22
CA GLN A 174 28.69 10.20 -15.56
C GLN A 174 27.79 9.12 -16.21
N THR A 175 26.80 8.62 -15.49
CA THR A 175 25.88 7.61 -16.05
C THR A 175 25.03 8.25 -17.13
N THR A 176 24.98 7.63 -18.31
CA THR A 176 24.18 8.09 -19.44
C THR A 176 22.84 7.33 -19.49
N ILE A 177 21.76 8.06 -19.69
CA ILE A 177 20.42 7.50 -19.89
C ILE A 177 20.28 7.00 -21.32
N ARG A 178 19.72 5.78 -21.51
CA ARG A 178 19.49 5.14 -22.81
C ARG A 178 18.00 4.94 -23.05
N ALA A 179 17.63 4.85 -24.32
CA ALA A 179 16.29 4.48 -24.69
C ALA A 179 15.92 3.11 -24.10
N GLY A 180 14.73 2.99 -23.54
CA GLY A 180 14.26 1.78 -22.86
C GLY A 180 14.54 1.71 -21.36
N ASP A 181 15.41 2.57 -20.81
CA ASP A 181 15.64 2.65 -19.37
C ASP A 181 14.36 3.03 -18.63
N GLU A 182 14.14 2.42 -17.47
CA GLU A 182 13.20 2.91 -16.47
C GLU A 182 14.01 3.73 -15.45
N VAL A 183 13.71 5.01 -15.37
CA VAL A 183 14.46 5.99 -14.57
C VAL A 183 13.62 6.41 -13.37
N PHE A 184 14.18 6.31 -12.18
CA PHE A 184 13.55 6.65 -10.92
C PHE A 184 14.18 7.88 -10.28
#